data_7d1eafb31b095f8481068d8707b60d1a
#
_entry.id   7d1eafb31b095f8481068d8707b60d1a
#
_cell.length_a   1.000
_cell.length_b   1.000
_cell.length_c   1.000
_cell.angle_alpha   90.00
_cell.angle_beta   90.00
_cell.angle_gamma   90.00
#
_symmetry.space_group_name_H-M   'P 1'
#
loop_
_entity.id
_entity.type
_entity.pdbx_description
1 polymer ?
#
loop_
_entity_poly.entity_id
_entity_poly.type
_entity_poly.pdbx_seq_one_letter_code
_entity_poly.pdbx_strand_id
1 'polypeptide(L)'
;MIAAAPNVGKSMFALIYIIKAKVPTLFFSADTDTATVMMRAAAHLSGHSQIMVENNLTSNRHYYDKHLGNLDSIQFVFDSSPSLDDIELEIKAYVELFGVPPELVVIDNLMNVAAESDNEWAGLRSIMVEFHDMARKTEACVMVLHHVSEQSEYGKTTEPPARRAIHGKVSQLPALILTLGFDPYNKVLKVAAVKNRFGPHTADGSDHVGLFVNYEVCQISDSDAMGRMYRRDAIYSDSKIQ
;
A
#
# COMPACT_ATOMS: atom_id res chain seq x y z
N MET A 1 0.81 9.71 3.73
CA MET A 1 1.97 9.15 3.00
C MET A 1 2.44 7.88 3.68
N ILE A 2 2.82 6.87 2.89
CA ILE A 2 3.49 5.65 3.37
C ILE A 2 4.88 5.60 2.74
N ALA A 3 5.94 5.52 3.55
CA ALA A 3 7.31 5.52 3.06
C ALA A 3 8.11 4.31 3.57
N ALA A 4 8.90 3.70 2.70
CA ALA A 4 9.80 2.60 3.06
C ALA A 4 10.89 2.41 2.00
N ALA A 5 11.91 1.62 2.33
CA ALA A 5 12.87 1.14 1.35
C ALA A 5 12.20 0.27 0.28
N PRO A 6 12.81 0.08 -0.89
CA PRO A 6 12.36 -0.90 -1.88
C PRO A 6 12.15 -2.29 -1.25
N ASN A 7 11.22 -3.05 -1.78
CA ASN A 7 10.93 -4.45 -1.39
C ASN A 7 10.45 -4.69 0.06
N VAL A 8 10.17 -3.65 0.84
CA VAL A 8 9.58 -3.77 2.19
C VAL A 8 8.08 -4.13 2.14
N GLY A 9 7.42 -3.95 0.99
CA GLY A 9 6.02 -4.32 0.80
C GLY A 9 5.02 -3.17 0.91
N LYS A 10 5.42 -1.93 0.59
CA LYS A 10 4.53 -0.74 0.56
C LYS A 10 3.26 -0.96 -0.26
N SER A 11 3.42 -1.37 -1.52
CA SER A 11 2.30 -1.59 -2.46
C SER A 11 1.36 -2.69 -1.97
N MET A 12 1.92 -3.78 -1.43
CA MET A 12 1.11 -4.84 -0.83
C MET A 12 0.35 -4.35 0.41
N PHE A 13 1.02 -3.59 1.29
CA PHE A 13 0.37 -3.01 2.47
C PHE A 13 -0.79 -2.09 2.08
N ALA A 14 -0.60 -1.20 1.09
CA ALA A 14 -1.63 -0.31 0.60
C ALA A 14 -2.80 -1.11 -0.03
N LEU A 15 -2.51 -2.10 -0.89
CA LEU A 15 -3.51 -2.95 -1.51
C LEU A 15 -4.37 -3.69 -0.48
N ILE A 16 -3.74 -4.32 0.53
CA ILE A 16 -4.47 -5.02 1.58
C ILE A 16 -5.30 -4.05 2.42
N TYR A 17 -4.76 -2.85 2.71
CA TYR A 17 -5.48 -1.82 3.43
C TYR A 17 -6.76 -1.42 2.71
N ILE A 18 -6.70 -1.09 1.41
CA ILE A 18 -7.87 -0.66 0.65
C ILE A 18 -8.91 -1.78 0.50
N ILE A 19 -8.47 -3.04 0.28
CA ILE A 19 -9.38 -4.19 0.23
C ILE A 19 -10.14 -4.35 1.55
N LYS A 20 -9.47 -4.14 2.68
CA LYS A 20 -10.09 -4.23 4.02
C LYS A 20 -10.93 -3.01 4.36
N ALA A 21 -10.54 -1.82 3.93
CA ALA A 21 -11.25 -0.58 4.20
C ALA A 21 -12.61 -0.52 3.49
N LYS A 22 -12.71 -1.11 2.29
CA LYS A 22 -13.95 -1.16 1.48
C LYS A 22 -14.56 0.21 1.21
N VAL A 23 -13.73 1.23 1.10
CA VAL A 23 -14.17 2.58 0.74
C VAL A 23 -14.01 2.81 -0.76
N PRO A 24 -14.82 3.67 -1.39
CA PRO A 24 -14.67 4.06 -2.79
C PRO A 24 -13.27 4.56 -3.07
N THR A 25 -12.49 3.79 -3.85
CA THR A 25 -11.06 4.03 -4.04
C THR A 25 -10.69 4.12 -5.51
N LEU A 26 -9.90 5.14 -5.87
CA LEU A 26 -9.19 5.23 -7.12
C LEU A 26 -7.71 4.96 -6.87
N PHE A 27 -7.16 3.89 -7.46
CA PHE A 27 -5.80 3.41 -7.22
C PHE A 27 -4.94 3.51 -8.49
N PHE A 28 -3.95 4.39 -8.47
CA PHE A 28 -2.93 4.49 -9.51
C PHE A 28 -1.76 3.58 -9.17
N SER A 29 -1.56 2.52 -9.98
CA SER A 29 -0.46 1.58 -9.87
C SER A 29 0.55 1.83 -11.00
N ALA A 30 1.48 2.75 -10.77
CA ALA A 30 2.49 3.10 -11.75
C ALA A 30 3.75 2.20 -11.69
N ASP A 31 3.99 1.60 -10.54
CA ASP A 31 5.19 0.78 -10.28
C ASP A 31 4.94 -0.74 -10.41
N THR A 32 3.68 -1.16 -10.48
CA THR A 32 3.31 -2.57 -10.52
C THR A 32 2.25 -2.81 -11.60
N ASP A 33 2.45 -3.84 -12.42
CA ASP A 33 1.55 -4.22 -13.50
C ASP A 33 0.23 -4.85 -13.01
N THR A 34 -0.77 -4.85 -13.91
CA THR A 34 -2.12 -5.37 -13.66
C THR A 34 -2.11 -6.83 -13.17
N ALA A 35 -1.32 -7.70 -13.80
CA ALA A 35 -1.31 -9.11 -13.47
C ALA A 35 -0.82 -9.34 -12.03
N THR A 36 0.24 -8.63 -11.64
CA THR A 36 0.81 -8.70 -10.29
C THR A 36 -0.16 -8.17 -9.23
N VAL A 37 -0.84 -7.04 -9.49
CA VAL A 37 -1.81 -6.48 -8.53
C VAL A 37 -3.01 -7.42 -8.38
N MET A 38 -3.58 -7.92 -9.48
CA MET A 38 -4.73 -8.83 -9.43
C MET A 38 -4.37 -10.19 -8.81
N MET A 39 -3.17 -10.71 -9.06
CA MET A 39 -2.68 -11.94 -8.43
C MET A 39 -2.55 -11.78 -6.91
N ARG A 40 -2.02 -10.66 -6.44
CA ARG A 40 -1.94 -10.34 -5.00
C ARG A 40 -3.32 -10.17 -4.36
N ALA A 41 -4.24 -9.52 -5.05
CA ALA A 41 -5.62 -9.37 -4.59
C ALA A 41 -6.33 -10.73 -4.50
N ALA A 42 -6.20 -11.59 -5.53
CA ALA A 42 -6.76 -12.92 -5.54
C ALA A 42 -6.17 -13.81 -4.42
N ALA A 43 -4.85 -13.74 -4.20
CA ALA A 43 -4.18 -14.46 -3.11
C ALA A 43 -4.71 -13.99 -1.74
N HIS A 44 -4.82 -12.68 -1.52
CA HIS A 44 -5.36 -12.11 -0.28
C HIS A 44 -6.80 -12.54 -0.01
N LEU A 45 -7.67 -12.45 -1.02
CA LEU A 45 -9.10 -12.71 -0.88
C LEU A 45 -9.45 -14.19 -0.77
N SER A 46 -8.66 -15.07 -1.42
CA SER A 46 -8.90 -16.52 -1.40
C SER A 46 -8.13 -17.26 -0.30
N GLY A 47 -7.03 -16.68 0.20
CA GLY A 47 -6.07 -17.35 1.07
C GLY A 47 -5.14 -18.34 0.35
N HIS A 48 -5.21 -18.42 -0.98
CA HIS A 48 -4.30 -19.23 -1.79
C HIS A 48 -2.94 -18.54 -1.94
N SER A 49 -1.86 -19.34 -2.08
CA SER A 49 -0.55 -18.76 -2.41
C SER A 49 -0.55 -18.18 -3.82
N GLN A 50 0.30 -17.18 -4.09
CA GLN A 50 0.42 -16.56 -5.41
C GLN A 50 0.73 -17.62 -6.51
N ILE A 51 1.56 -18.62 -6.21
CA ILE A 51 1.84 -19.75 -7.12
C ILE A 51 0.56 -20.54 -7.40
N MET A 52 -0.26 -20.80 -6.40
CA MET A 52 -1.53 -21.51 -6.58
C MET A 52 -2.52 -20.66 -7.38
N VAL A 53 -2.54 -19.34 -7.18
CA VAL A 53 -3.35 -18.41 -7.97
C VAL A 53 -2.96 -18.48 -9.45
N GLU A 54 -1.67 -18.39 -9.76
CA GLU A 54 -1.14 -18.47 -11.12
C GLU A 54 -1.53 -19.80 -11.80
N ASN A 55 -1.32 -20.94 -11.13
CA ASN A 55 -1.69 -22.26 -11.64
C ASN A 55 -3.19 -22.41 -11.92
N ASN A 56 -4.03 -21.91 -11.01
CA ASN A 56 -5.48 -21.97 -11.17
C ASN A 56 -5.95 -21.07 -12.33
N LEU A 57 -5.41 -19.86 -12.48
CA LEU A 57 -5.72 -18.95 -13.59
C LEU A 57 -5.28 -19.53 -14.95
N THR A 58 -4.15 -20.23 -15.00
CA THR A 58 -3.69 -20.93 -16.20
C THR A 58 -4.68 -22.02 -16.64
N SER A 59 -5.27 -22.72 -15.66
CA SER A 59 -6.26 -23.79 -15.93
C SER A 59 -7.67 -23.25 -16.19
N ASN A 60 -8.05 -22.19 -15.50
CA ASN A 60 -9.36 -21.52 -15.62
C ASN A 60 -9.22 -20.04 -15.30
N ARG A 61 -9.24 -19.18 -16.31
CA ARG A 61 -9.12 -17.72 -16.18
C ARG A 61 -10.19 -17.07 -15.28
N HIS A 62 -11.33 -17.73 -15.09
CA HIS A 62 -12.46 -17.26 -14.28
C HIS A 62 -12.47 -17.81 -12.85
N TYR A 63 -11.42 -18.55 -12.45
CA TYR A 63 -11.39 -19.24 -11.16
C TYR A 63 -11.60 -18.29 -9.96
N TYR A 64 -11.09 -17.07 -10.05
CA TYR A 64 -11.15 -16.09 -8.96
C TYR A 64 -12.20 -14.99 -9.13
N ASP A 65 -13.06 -15.02 -10.16
CA ASP A 65 -14.05 -13.96 -10.44
C ASP A 65 -14.92 -13.64 -9.20
N LYS A 66 -15.37 -14.69 -8.50
CA LYS A 66 -16.16 -14.52 -7.28
C LYS A 66 -15.40 -13.81 -6.14
N HIS A 67 -14.09 -14.05 -6.04
CA HIS A 67 -13.25 -13.39 -5.03
C HIS A 67 -12.98 -11.95 -5.42
N LEU A 68 -12.64 -11.72 -6.68
CA LEU A 68 -12.29 -10.40 -7.23
C LEU A 68 -13.53 -9.48 -7.32
N GLY A 69 -14.74 -10.01 -7.37
CA GLY A 69 -15.97 -9.22 -7.25
C GLY A 69 -16.07 -8.43 -5.93
N ASN A 70 -15.27 -8.75 -4.92
CA ASN A 70 -15.17 -7.92 -3.71
C ASN A 70 -14.33 -6.64 -3.90
N LEU A 71 -13.79 -6.40 -5.10
CA LEU A 71 -13.04 -5.20 -5.45
C LEU A 71 -13.90 -4.11 -6.12
N ASP A 72 -15.22 -4.28 -6.19
CA ASP A 72 -16.15 -3.37 -6.89
C ASP A 72 -16.06 -1.90 -6.43
N SER A 73 -15.56 -1.66 -5.22
CA SER A 73 -15.32 -0.31 -4.69
C SER A 73 -13.97 0.30 -5.12
N ILE A 74 -13.14 -0.45 -5.86
CA ILE A 74 -11.77 -0.04 -6.21
C ILE A 74 -11.65 0.03 -7.74
N GLN A 75 -11.40 1.24 -8.25
CA GLN A 75 -11.00 1.43 -9.64
C GLN A 75 -9.48 1.50 -9.72
N PHE A 76 -8.87 0.63 -10.53
CA PHE A 76 -7.43 0.61 -10.77
C PHE A 76 -7.09 1.31 -12.08
N VAL A 77 -6.04 2.13 -12.03
CA VAL A 77 -5.41 2.78 -13.19
C VAL A 77 -3.97 2.32 -13.29
N PHE A 78 -3.59 1.73 -14.42
CA PHE A 78 -2.25 1.20 -14.67
C PHE A 78 -1.54 2.06 -15.71
N ASP A 79 -1.16 3.27 -15.29
CA ASP A 79 -0.32 4.17 -16.05
C ASP A 79 1.04 4.29 -15.35
N SER A 80 2.12 4.02 -16.08
CA SER A 80 3.49 4.01 -15.53
C SER A 80 4.03 5.39 -15.21
N SER A 81 3.43 6.46 -15.75
CA SER A 81 3.89 7.83 -15.52
C SER A 81 2.73 8.84 -15.67
N PRO A 82 1.70 8.75 -14.81
CA PRO A 82 0.56 9.64 -14.91
C PRO A 82 0.96 11.08 -14.60
N SER A 83 0.48 12.04 -15.39
CA SER A 83 0.56 13.46 -15.08
C SER A 83 -0.51 13.86 -14.06
N LEU A 84 -0.41 15.05 -13.51
CA LEU A 84 -1.46 15.62 -12.64
C LEU A 84 -2.79 15.78 -13.39
N ASP A 85 -2.75 16.13 -14.68
CA ASP A 85 -3.93 16.26 -15.54
C ASP A 85 -4.60 14.90 -15.78
N ASP A 86 -3.82 13.82 -15.98
CA ASP A 86 -4.33 12.45 -16.10
C ASP A 86 -5.02 12.02 -14.81
N ILE A 87 -4.42 12.30 -13.66
CA ILE A 87 -5.01 11.98 -12.35
C ILE A 87 -6.33 12.74 -12.15
N GLU A 88 -6.39 14.03 -12.51
CA GLU A 88 -7.62 14.81 -12.43
C GLU A 88 -8.71 14.28 -13.40
N LEU A 89 -8.33 13.87 -14.61
CA LEU A 89 -9.22 13.27 -15.58
C LEU A 89 -9.82 11.95 -15.08
N GLU A 90 -9.01 11.09 -14.48
CA GLU A 90 -9.47 9.82 -13.91
C GLU A 90 -10.41 10.03 -12.72
N ILE A 91 -10.19 11.05 -11.89
CA ILE A 91 -11.14 11.43 -10.82
C ILE A 91 -12.48 11.87 -11.41
N LYS A 92 -12.47 12.66 -12.49
CA LYS A 92 -13.70 13.07 -13.19
C LYS A 92 -14.43 11.87 -13.80
N ALA A 93 -13.70 10.97 -14.46
CA ALA A 93 -14.24 9.73 -15.00
C ALA A 93 -14.85 8.83 -13.91
N TYR A 94 -14.18 8.76 -12.74
CA TYR A 94 -14.71 8.05 -11.57
C TYR A 94 -16.07 8.60 -11.14
N VAL A 95 -16.19 9.94 -11.02
CA VAL A 95 -17.45 10.61 -10.65
C VAL A 95 -18.55 10.36 -11.69
N GLU A 96 -18.22 10.35 -12.97
CA GLU A 96 -19.20 10.04 -14.04
C GLU A 96 -19.70 8.59 -13.98
N LEU A 97 -18.80 7.64 -13.65
CA LEU A 97 -19.14 6.22 -13.57
C LEU A 97 -19.95 5.85 -12.31
N PHE A 98 -19.57 6.41 -11.18
CA PHE A 98 -20.12 6.01 -9.87
C PHE A 98 -21.09 7.04 -9.26
N GLY A 99 -21.19 8.25 -9.82
CA GLY A 99 -22.06 9.32 -9.33
C GLY A 99 -21.58 10.02 -8.05
N VAL A 100 -20.43 9.58 -7.51
CA VAL A 100 -19.81 10.13 -6.30
C VAL A 100 -18.28 10.18 -6.47
N PRO A 101 -17.57 11.14 -5.84
CA PRO A 101 -16.12 11.16 -5.87
C PRO A 101 -15.54 9.97 -5.07
N PRO A 102 -14.29 9.54 -5.36
CA PRO A 102 -13.61 8.56 -4.54
C PRO A 102 -13.34 9.13 -3.15
N GLU A 103 -13.50 8.33 -2.10
CA GLU A 103 -13.14 8.70 -0.72
C GLU A 103 -11.62 8.57 -0.49
N LEU A 104 -10.97 7.72 -1.28
CA LEU A 104 -9.54 7.46 -1.21
C LEU A 104 -8.92 7.47 -2.61
N VAL A 105 -7.88 8.27 -2.80
CA VAL A 105 -7.02 8.25 -3.98
C VAL A 105 -5.64 7.74 -3.56
N VAL A 106 -5.19 6.64 -4.18
CA VAL A 106 -3.88 6.04 -3.89
C VAL A 106 -2.94 6.25 -5.07
N ILE A 107 -1.74 6.75 -4.79
CA ILE A 107 -0.66 6.96 -5.77
C ILE A 107 0.52 6.04 -5.41
N ASP A 108 0.74 5.00 -6.18
CA ASP A 108 1.84 4.04 -6.05
C ASP A 108 2.74 4.08 -7.28
N ASN A 109 3.83 4.89 -7.29
CA ASN A 109 4.32 5.73 -6.21
C ASN A 109 4.53 7.18 -6.69
N LEU A 110 4.89 8.07 -5.75
CA LEU A 110 5.11 9.49 -6.01
C LEU A 110 6.18 9.77 -7.08
N MET A 111 7.23 8.96 -7.13
CA MET A 111 8.35 9.12 -8.08
C MET A 111 7.94 8.89 -9.53
N ASN A 112 6.85 8.18 -9.78
CA ASN A 112 6.34 7.89 -11.12
C ASN A 112 5.42 8.99 -11.66
N VAL A 113 4.95 9.91 -10.81
CA VAL A 113 4.10 11.02 -11.29
C VAL A 113 4.95 11.99 -12.10
N ALA A 114 4.53 12.27 -13.32
CA ALA A 114 5.23 13.18 -14.22
C ALA A 114 5.28 14.61 -13.64
N ALA A 115 6.47 15.16 -13.48
CA ALA A 115 6.69 16.51 -13.00
C ALA A 115 7.15 17.44 -14.12
N GLU A 116 6.57 18.62 -14.21
CA GLU A 116 7.00 19.68 -15.11
C GLU A 116 8.18 20.48 -14.52
N SER A 117 9.29 19.81 -14.19
CA SER A 117 10.42 20.49 -13.57
C SER A 117 11.73 19.78 -13.88
N ASP A 118 12.75 20.56 -14.30
CA ASP A 118 14.12 20.07 -14.48
C ASP A 118 14.79 19.69 -13.14
N ASN A 119 14.20 20.10 -12.02
CA ASN A 119 14.68 19.78 -10.68
C ASN A 119 13.73 18.80 -10.00
N GLU A 120 14.19 17.57 -9.82
CA GLU A 120 13.42 16.47 -9.20
C GLU A 120 12.77 16.87 -7.86
N TRP A 121 13.54 17.55 -6.98
CA TRP A 121 13.03 17.96 -5.65
C TRP A 121 11.93 19.01 -5.71
N ALA A 122 12.08 19.98 -6.62
CA ALA A 122 11.08 21.01 -6.85
C ALA A 122 9.83 20.37 -7.46
N GLY A 123 10.00 19.44 -8.41
CA GLY A 123 8.90 18.69 -9.03
C GLY A 123 8.11 17.87 -8.01
N LEU A 124 8.77 17.05 -7.20
CA LEU A 124 8.10 16.25 -6.16
C LEU A 124 7.35 17.12 -5.14
N ARG A 125 7.92 18.26 -4.78
CA ARG A 125 7.26 19.19 -3.87
C ARG A 125 6.03 19.82 -4.50
N SER A 126 6.09 20.22 -5.77
CA SER A 126 4.94 20.76 -6.51
C SER A 126 3.80 19.75 -6.58
N ILE A 127 4.10 18.50 -6.98
CA ILE A 127 3.11 17.41 -7.01
C ILE A 127 2.45 17.22 -5.63
N MET A 128 3.22 17.25 -4.55
CA MET A 128 2.67 17.10 -3.20
C MET A 128 1.81 18.30 -2.76
N VAL A 129 2.04 19.51 -3.29
CA VAL A 129 1.16 20.67 -3.07
C VAL A 129 -0.17 20.44 -3.79
N GLU A 130 -0.14 20.02 -5.05
CA GLU A 130 -1.36 19.70 -5.82
C GLU A 130 -2.16 18.58 -5.17
N PHE A 131 -1.51 17.52 -4.67
CA PHE A 131 -2.21 16.46 -3.92
C PHE A 131 -2.84 16.96 -2.62
N HIS A 132 -2.20 17.92 -1.95
CA HIS A 132 -2.79 18.55 -0.77
C HIS A 132 -4.03 19.37 -1.13
N ASP A 133 -3.99 20.13 -2.22
CA ASP A 133 -5.11 20.92 -2.71
C ASP A 133 -6.22 20.02 -3.25
N MET A 134 -5.89 18.95 -3.96
CA MET A 134 -6.82 17.91 -4.40
C MET A 134 -7.58 17.33 -3.21
N ALA A 135 -6.89 16.91 -2.15
CA ALA A 135 -7.52 16.35 -0.95
C ALA A 135 -8.51 17.35 -0.29
N ARG A 136 -8.22 18.64 -0.35
CA ARG A 136 -9.11 19.68 0.18
C ARG A 136 -10.32 19.96 -0.71
N LYS A 137 -10.13 19.93 -2.02
CA LYS A 137 -11.20 20.19 -3.01
C LYS A 137 -12.18 19.02 -3.11
N THR A 138 -11.69 17.79 -3.04
CA THR A 138 -12.49 16.58 -3.21
C THR A 138 -12.98 15.99 -1.90
N GLU A 139 -12.45 16.45 -0.76
CA GLU A 139 -12.61 15.85 0.57
C GLU A 139 -12.11 14.40 0.67
N ALA A 140 -11.41 13.91 -0.37
CA ALA A 140 -10.81 12.58 -0.41
C ALA A 140 -9.53 12.50 0.43
N CYS A 141 -9.25 11.33 0.97
CA CYS A 141 -7.93 11.01 1.49
C CYS A 141 -6.96 10.70 0.34
N VAL A 142 -5.90 11.47 0.16
CA VAL A 142 -4.85 11.17 -0.81
C VAL A 142 -3.72 10.42 -0.10
N MET A 143 -3.59 9.12 -0.42
CA MET A 143 -2.55 8.22 0.08
C MET A 143 -1.43 8.11 -0.95
N VAL A 144 -0.26 8.59 -0.61
CA VAL A 144 0.92 8.57 -1.49
C VAL A 144 1.94 7.59 -0.96
N LEU A 145 2.39 6.65 -1.80
CA LEU A 145 3.50 5.77 -1.51
C LEU A 145 4.81 6.42 -1.98
N HIS A 146 5.86 6.30 -1.18
CA HIS A 146 7.14 6.96 -1.48
C HIS A 146 8.34 6.15 -0.99
N HIS A 147 9.51 6.43 -1.55
CA HIS A 147 10.75 5.80 -1.14
C HIS A 147 11.46 6.59 -0.03
N VAL A 148 12.25 5.88 0.76
CA VAL A 148 13.25 6.47 1.64
C VAL A 148 14.61 6.47 0.92
N SER A 149 15.51 7.36 1.33
CA SER A 149 16.85 7.42 0.79
C SER A 149 17.62 6.13 1.11
N GLU A 150 18.32 5.58 0.12
CA GLU A 150 19.14 4.37 0.24
C GLU A 150 20.49 4.60 0.96
N GLN A 151 20.72 5.77 1.53
CA GLN A 151 21.98 6.06 2.24
C GLN A 151 22.20 5.06 3.39
N SER A 152 23.42 4.60 3.53
CA SER A 152 23.91 3.43 4.25
C SER A 152 23.43 3.23 5.70
N GLU A 153 23.03 4.25 6.40
CA GLU A 153 22.45 4.14 7.77
C GLU A 153 20.97 3.71 7.76
N TYR A 154 20.26 3.92 6.67
CA TYR A 154 18.82 3.68 6.53
C TYR A 154 18.49 2.43 5.70
N GLY A 155 19.51 1.79 5.11
CA GLY A 155 19.35 0.57 4.31
C GLY A 155 19.04 -0.70 5.13
N LYS A 156 18.95 -0.58 6.46
CA LYS A 156 18.40 -1.65 7.31
C LYS A 156 16.89 -1.63 7.20
N THR A 157 16.36 -2.45 6.34
CA THR A 157 14.92 -2.59 6.08
C THR A 157 14.12 -3.19 7.23
N THR A 158 14.81 -3.64 8.30
CA THR A 158 14.19 -4.32 9.44
C THR A 158 13.51 -3.38 10.43
N GLU A 159 13.91 -2.09 10.47
CA GLU A 159 13.29 -1.09 11.34
C GLU A 159 12.61 0.01 10.51
N PRO A 160 11.51 0.60 11.02
CA PRO A 160 10.87 1.72 10.34
C PRO A 160 11.83 2.90 10.22
N PRO A 161 12.04 3.44 9.01
CA PRO A 161 12.93 4.58 8.82
C PRO A 161 12.42 5.84 9.53
N ALA A 162 13.34 6.65 10.05
CA ALA A 162 13.02 7.96 10.61
C ALA A 162 12.46 8.90 9.52
N ARG A 163 11.66 9.90 9.92
CA ARG A 163 11.09 10.91 9.00
C ARG A 163 12.14 11.60 8.14
N ARG A 164 13.36 11.84 8.67
CA ARG A 164 14.47 12.46 7.93
C ARG A 164 14.99 11.64 6.76
N ALA A 165 14.72 10.33 6.76
CA ALA A 165 15.12 9.41 5.70
C ALA A 165 14.23 9.50 4.44
N ILE A 166 13.09 10.20 4.51
CA ILE A 166 12.16 10.32 3.39
C ILE A 166 12.80 11.15 2.29
N HIS A 167 12.84 10.55 1.11
CA HIS A 167 13.46 11.15 -0.07
C HIS A 167 12.73 12.45 -0.48
N GLY A 168 13.45 13.44 -1.03
CA GLY A 168 12.86 14.64 -1.63
C GLY A 168 12.39 15.73 -0.68
N LYS A 169 12.62 15.63 0.63
CA LYS A 169 12.18 16.61 1.63
C LYS A 169 10.67 16.92 1.60
N VAL A 170 9.86 15.99 1.05
CA VAL A 170 8.41 16.13 0.91
C VAL A 170 7.64 15.87 2.22
N SER A 171 8.32 15.43 3.27
CA SER A 171 7.72 15.07 4.57
C SER A 171 7.04 16.23 5.32
N GLN A 172 7.17 17.46 4.82
CA GLN A 172 6.52 18.62 5.45
C GLN A 172 5.02 18.72 5.16
N LEU A 173 4.57 18.26 3.99
CA LEU A 173 3.20 18.43 3.50
C LEU A 173 2.20 17.43 4.08
N PRO A 174 2.44 16.10 4.08
CA PRO A 174 1.46 15.14 4.57
C PRO A 174 1.04 15.38 6.02
N ALA A 175 -0.24 15.19 6.32
CA ALA A 175 -0.76 15.26 7.68
C ALA A 175 -0.34 14.05 8.52
N LEU A 176 -0.29 12.87 7.90
CA LEU A 176 0.16 11.60 8.49
C LEU A 176 1.25 10.99 7.62
N ILE A 177 2.32 10.52 8.25
CA ILE A 177 3.36 9.74 7.59
C ILE A 177 3.59 8.47 8.39
N LEU A 178 3.39 7.33 7.71
CA LEU A 178 3.77 6.02 8.20
C LEU A 178 5.07 5.59 7.52
N THR A 179 6.01 5.04 8.27
CA THR A 179 7.19 4.36 7.72
C THR A 179 7.14 2.88 8.05
N LEU A 180 7.62 2.07 7.09
CA LEU A 180 7.58 0.62 7.19
C LEU A 180 9.00 0.04 7.26
N GLY A 181 9.20 -0.93 8.17
CA GLY A 181 10.35 -1.81 8.21
C GLY A 181 9.88 -3.27 8.19
N PHE A 182 10.69 -4.20 7.69
CA PHE A 182 10.34 -5.61 7.64
C PHE A 182 11.42 -6.47 8.26
N ASP A 183 11.03 -7.25 9.28
CA ASP A 183 11.87 -8.27 9.90
C ASP A 183 11.60 -9.63 9.23
N PRO A 184 12.53 -10.12 8.38
CA PRO A 184 12.32 -11.34 7.63
C PRO A 184 12.39 -12.61 8.50
N TYR A 185 13.08 -12.55 9.65
CA TYR A 185 13.21 -13.70 10.55
C TYR A 185 11.90 -13.98 11.29
N ASN A 186 11.27 -12.91 11.78
CA ASN A 186 10.03 -13.01 12.52
C ASN A 186 8.79 -12.83 11.62
N LYS A 187 8.97 -12.55 10.33
CA LYS A 187 7.89 -12.22 9.37
C LYS A 187 7.01 -11.09 9.88
N VAL A 188 7.63 -10.05 10.45
CA VAL A 188 6.94 -8.90 11.06
C VAL A 188 7.18 -7.65 10.22
N LEU A 189 6.10 -7.03 9.76
CA LEU A 189 6.09 -5.69 9.22
C LEU A 189 5.91 -4.72 10.38
N LYS A 190 6.91 -3.88 10.62
CA LYS A 190 6.89 -2.83 11.62
C LYS A 190 6.37 -1.55 10.99
N VAL A 191 5.40 -0.91 11.64
CA VAL A 191 4.75 0.31 11.15
C VAL A 191 4.88 1.40 12.21
N ALA A 192 5.57 2.49 11.88
CA ALA A 192 5.74 3.64 12.76
C ALA A 192 5.04 4.88 12.20
N ALA A 193 4.36 5.63 13.07
CA ALA A 193 3.88 6.97 12.74
C ALA A 193 5.01 7.97 13.01
N VAL A 194 5.73 8.40 11.96
CA VAL A 194 6.85 9.35 12.11
C VAL A 194 6.41 10.82 11.99
N LYS A 195 5.17 11.04 11.60
CA LYS A 195 4.47 12.31 11.65
C LYS A 195 2.97 12.07 11.76
N ASN A 196 2.33 12.78 12.68
CA ASN A 196 0.88 12.79 12.80
C ASN A 196 0.44 14.17 13.33
N ARG A 197 -0.32 14.91 12.53
CA ARG A 197 -0.84 16.22 12.95
C ARG A 197 -1.95 16.11 14.00
N PHE A 198 -2.60 14.96 14.08
CA PHE A 198 -3.80 14.76 14.88
C PHE A 198 -3.61 13.80 16.05
N GLY A 199 -2.38 13.32 16.28
CA GLY A 199 -2.12 12.35 17.33
C GLY A 199 -0.62 12.13 17.62
N PRO A 200 -0.31 11.15 18.47
CA PRO A 200 1.07 10.84 18.82
C PRO A 200 1.87 10.36 17.63
N HIS A 201 3.18 10.62 17.66
CA HIS A 201 4.15 10.15 16.69
C HIS A 201 5.57 10.24 17.25
N THR A 202 6.48 9.44 16.72
CA THR A 202 7.92 9.48 17.00
C THR A 202 8.69 9.67 15.70
N ALA A 203 9.36 10.81 15.55
CA ALA A 203 9.99 11.20 14.30
C ALA A 203 11.16 10.29 13.86
N ASP A 204 11.74 9.52 14.78
CA ASP A 204 12.81 8.55 14.53
C ASP A 204 12.30 7.14 14.18
N GLY A 205 10.99 6.88 14.30
CA GLY A 205 10.40 5.57 14.00
C GLY A 205 10.59 4.52 15.10
N SER A 206 11.10 4.90 16.28
CA SER A 206 11.38 3.97 17.38
C SER A 206 10.12 3.38 18.00
N ASP A 207 9.02 4.15 18.04
CA ASP A 207 7.71 3.66 18.47
C ASP A 207 6.94 3.12 17.26
N HIS A 208 6.74 1.82 17.23
CA HIS A 208 6.09 1.13 16.12
C HIS A 208 5.21 -0.03 16.57
N VAL A 209 4.27 -0.41 15.75
CA VAL A 209 3.48 -1.63 15.90
C VAL A 209 4.03 -2.71 14.96
N GLY A 210 4.03 -3.97 15.43
CA GLY A 210 4.40 -5.13 14.62
C GLY A 210 3.16 -5.82 14.07
N LEU A 211 3.14 -6.07 12.76
CA LEU A 211 2.11 -6.83 12.06
C LEU A 211 2.73 -8.07 11.44
N PHE A 212 2.13 -9.24 11.61
CA PHE A 212 2.57 -10.44 10.92
C PHE A 212 2.24 -10.36 9.44
N VAL A 213 3.20 -10.76 8.61
CA VAL A 213 3.06 -10.76 7.15
C VAL A 213 3.32 -12.15 6.61
N ASN A 214 2.39 -12.63 5.79
CA ASN A 214 2.61 -13.76 4.90
C ASN A 214 2.57 -13.28 3.45
N TYR A 215 3.75 -13.12 2.83
CA TYR A 215 3.86 -12.66 1.45
C TYR A 215 3.34 -13.69 0.43
N GLU A 216 3.35 -14.99 0.75
CA GLU A 216 2.89 -16.03 -0.17
C GLU A 216 1.39 -15.91 -0.47
N VAL A 217 0.60 -15.58 0.55
CA VAL A 217 -0.85 -15.41 0.47
C VAL A 217 -1.28 -13.94 0.59
N CYS A 218 -0.34 -13.01 0.53
CA CYS A 218 -0.58 -11.57 0.64
C CYS A 218 -1.45 -11.18 1.84
N GLN A 219 -1.12 -11.70 3.03
CA GLN A 219 -1.88 -11.41 4.25
C GLN A 219 -1.06 -10.64 5.27
N ILE A 220 -1.74 -9.69 5.92
CA ILE A 220 -1.23 -8.92 7.06
C ILE A 220 -2.26 -9.04 8.19
N SER A 221 -1.77 -9.40 9.39
CA SER A 221 -2.60 -9.57 10.59
C SER A 221 -1.90 -9.03 11.83
N ASP A 222 -2.66 -8.73 12.87
CA ASP A 222 -2.08 -8.42 14.17
C ASP A 222 -1.45 -9.67 14.83
N SER A 223 -0.58 -9.45 15.80
CA SER A 223 0.16 -10.53 16.49
C SER A 223 -0.76 -11.55 17.19
N ASP A 224 -1.89 -11.10 17.71
CA ASP A 224 -2.81 -11.96 18.44
C ASP A 224 -3.63 -12.88 17.53
N ALA A 225 -3.92 -12.45 16.31
CA ALA A 225 -4.63 -13.25 15.32
C ALA A 225 -3.82 -14.46 14.86
N MET A 226 -2.49 -14.29 14.66
CA MET A 226 -1.59 -15.39 14.27
C MET A 226 -1.39 -16.40 15.40
N GLY A 227 -1.24 -15.94 16.64
CA GLY A 227 -1.14 -16.83 17.80
C GLY A 227 -2.38 -17.72 17.97
N ARG A 228 -3.55 -17.27 17.56
CA ARG A 228 -4.80 -18.05 17.52
C ARG A 228 -4.84 -19.02 16.33
N MET A 229 -4.29 -18.65 15.19
CA MET A 229 -4.23 -19.49 13.99
C MET A 229 -3.29 -20.68 14.20
N TYR A 230 -2.06 -20.44 14.67
CA TYR A 230 -1.10 -21.53 14.99
C TYR A 230 -1.62 -22.49 16.07
N ARG A 231 -2.38 -22.02 17.06
CA ARG A 231 -3.01 -22.90 18.05
C ARG A 231 -4.15 -23.75 17.46
N ARG A 232 -4.87 -23.25 16.45
CA ARG A 232 -5.89 -24.03 15.74
C ARG A 232 -5.25 -25.14 14.89
N ASP A 233 -4.21 -24.83 14.14
CA ASP A 233 -3.53 -25.80 13.29
C ASP A 233 -2.81 -26.89 14.11
N ALA A 234 -2.24 -26.54 15.27
CA ALA A 234 -1.68 -27.50 16.22
C ALA A 234 -2.74 -28.47 16.79
N ILE A 235 -3.95 -27.97 17.09
CA ILE A 235 -5.06 -28.80 17.61
C ILE A 235 -5.59 -29.75 16.52
N TYR A 236 -5.57 -29.33 15.22
CA TYR A 236 -6.00 -30.19 14.10
C TYR A 236 -4.96 -31.21 13.69
N SER A 237 -3.64 -30.95 13.90
CA SER A 237 -2.58 -31.93 13.62
C SER A 237 -2.54 -33.07 14.63
N ASP A 238 -2.82 -32.80 15.92
CA ASP A 238 -2.84 -33.82 16.97
C ASP A 238 -4.10 -34.73 16.91
N SER A 239 -5.17 -34.33 16.25
CA SER A 239 -6.38 -35.13 16.09
C SER A 239 -6.33 -36.15 14.92
N LYS A 240 -5.23 -36.20 14.16
CA LYS A 240 -5.01 -37.18 13.07
C LYS A 240 -4.02 -38.29 13.41
N ILE A 241 -3.56 -38.38 14.67
CA ILE A 241 -2.68 -39.44 15.19
C ILE A 241 -3.40 -40.18 16.32
N GLN A 242 -4.62 -40.62 16.08
CA GLN A 242 -5.27 -41.69 16.88
C GLN A 242 -6.03 -42.63 15.95
#